data_b82c33141b761da563c79aa31bc19b13
#
_entry.id   b82c33141b761da563c79aa31bc19b13
#
_cell.length_a   1.000
_cell.length_b   1.000
_cell.length_c   1.000
_cell.angle_alpha   90.00
_cell.angle_beta   90.00
_cell.angle_gamma   90.00
#
_symmetry.space_group_name_H-M   'P 1'
#
loop_
_entity.id
_entity.type
_entity.pdbx_description
1 polymer ?
#
loop_
_entity_poly.entity_id
_entity_poly.type
_entity_poly.pdbx_seq_one_letter_code
_entity_poly.pdbx_strand_id
1 'polypeptide(L)'
;MAADTNIMGWDDVIEDDGNGFILLEEGDYDFTVTGFERGRHNGSAKIPACNKAIITLSIDSPQGVVEIKENLILYKTMEWKISAFFRSLGLKKHGERLTMDWDHVLGAAGRAHIVQREYIGNDGTNKKANNVGYFIDYLPPEKRADLLDQQDDDIPF
;
A
#
# COMPACT_ATOMS: atom_id res chain seq x y z
N MET A 1 -5.86 24.55 -40.70
CA MET A 1 -6.53 23.72 -39.71
C MET A 1 -5.49 23.18 -38.75
N ALA A 2 -5.57 23.53 -37.51
CA ALA A 2 -4.62 23.02 -36.54
C ALA A 2 -4.80 21.50 -36.42
N ALA A 3 -3.76 20.75 -36.63
CA ALA A 3 -3.77 19.32 -36.41
C ALA A 3 -4.01 19.03 -34.94
N ASP A 4 -4.91 18.12 -34.66
CA ASP A 4 -5.10 17.65 -33.31
C ASP A 4 -3.84 16.88 -32.88
N THR A 5 -3.09 17.45 -31.93
CA THR A 5 -1.85 16.85 -31.46
C THR A 5 -2.06 15.56 -30.68
N ASN A 6 -3.32 15.22 -30.37
CA ASN A 6 -3.67 13.99 -29.67
C ASN A 6 -3.82 12.78 -30.63
N ILE A 7 -3.86 13.05 -31.92
CA ILE A 7 -3.93 11.96 -32.92
C ILE A 7 -2.57 11.31 -33.03
N MET A 8 -2.52 9.99 -32.88
CA MET A 8 -1.29 9.24 -32.99
C MET A 8 -1.15 8.63 -34.38
N GLY A 9 0.06 8.72 -34.90
CA GLY A 9 0.43 8.02 -36.14
C GLY A 9 0.86 6.59 -35.85
N TRP A 10 1.03 5.81 -36.91
CA TRP A 10 1.38 4.38 -36.76
C TRP A 10 2.78 4.17 -36.15
N ASP A 11 3.67 5.13 -36.30
CA ASP A 11 5.06 5.04 -35.84
C ASP A 11 5.33 5.93 -34.62
N ASP A 12 4.29 6.46 -33.99
CA ASP A 12 4.45 7.34 -32.85
C ASP A 12 4.94 6.60 -31.63
N VAL A 13 5.68 7.32 -30.79
CA VAL A 13 6.21 6.80 -29.54
C VAL A 13 5.09 6.69 -28.52
N ILE A 14 5.06 5.56 -27.83
CA ILE A 14 4.15 5.35 -26.69
C ILE A 14 4.92 5.71 -25.42
N GLU A 15 4.41 6.68 -24.67
CA GLU A 15 5.05 7.11 -23.42
C GLU A 15 4.13 6.97 -22.21
N ASP A 16 2.83 7.14 -22.41
CA ASP A 16 1.85 7.15 -21.33
C ASP A 16 1.22 5.76 -21.18
N ASP A 17 1.36 5.16 -20.02
CA ASP A 17 0.85 3.82 -19.71
C ASP A 17 -0.57 3.83 -19.17
N GLY A 18 -1.23 4.96 -19.18
CA GLY A 18 -2.60 5.06 -18.68
C GLY A 18 -2.79 6.28 -17.80
N ASN A 19 -3.42 6.10 -16.65
CA ASN A 19 -3.85 7.21 -15.78
C ASN A 19 -2.72 8.04 -15.19
N GLY A 20 -1.50 7.82 -15.59
CA GLY A 20 -0.36 8.57 -15.09
C GLY A 20 -0.02 8.19 -13.64
N PHE A 21 1.13 8.66 -13.19
CA PHE A 21 1.56 8.43 -11.81
C PHE A 21 0.90 9.46 -10.89
N ILE A 22 0.21 8.98 -9.86
CA ILE A 22 -0.41 9.81 -8.85
C ILE A 22 0.43 9.72 -7.57
N LEU A 23 0.95 10.85 -7.13
CA LEU A 23 1.66 10.93 -5.85
C LEU A 23 0.67 11.35 -4.78
N LEU A 24 0.43 10.45 -3.81
CA LEU A 24 -0.49 10.71 -2.71
C LEU A 24 0.18 11.61 -1.68
N GLU A 25 -0.60 12.51 -1.09
CA GLU A 25 -0.15 13.24 0.09
C GLU A 25 0.02 12.27 1.25
N GLU A 26 1.00 12.52 2.11
CA GLU A 26 1.20 11.71 3.29
C GLU A 26 -0.05 11.74 4.17
N GLY A 27 -0.49 10.56 4.59
CA GLY A 27 -1.69 10.43 5.41
C GLY A 27 -2.20 9.01 5.44
N ASP A 28 -3.36 8.85 6.07
CA ASP A 28 -4.00 7.55 6.24
C ASP A 28 -4.99 7.31 5.11
N TYR A 29 -4.90 6.14 4.51
CA TYR A 29 -5.76 5.76 3.38
C TYR A 29 -6.32 4.36 3.59
N ASP A 30 -7.56 4.18 3.16
CA ASP A 30 -8.16 2.86 3.05
C ASP A 30 -7.65 2.19 1.78
N PHE A 31 -7.40 0.88 1.86
CA PHE A 31 -6.95 0.12 0.71
C PHE A 31 -7.72 -1.19 0.58
N THR A 32 -7.70 -1.74 -0.61
CA THR A 32 -8.16 -3.10 -0.88
C THR A 32 -6.99 -3.89 -1.46
N VAL A 33 -6.82 -5.12 -1.01
CA VAL A 33 -5.78 -5.99 -1.57
C VAL A 33 -6.28 -6.56 -2.89
N THR A 34 -5.66 -6.13 -3.98
CA THR A 34 -6.05 -6.54 -5.33
C THR A 34 -5.10 -7.55 -5.95
N GLY A 35 -3.94 -7.78 -5.32
CA GLY A 35 -2.98 -8.74 -5.83
C GLY A 35 -2.19 -9.39 -4.71
N PHE A 36 -1.85 -10.64 -4.93
CA PHE A 36 -0.97 -11.41 -4.04
C PHE A 36 -0.13 -12.34 -4.88
N GLU A 37 1.19 -12.28 -4.71
CA GLU A 37 2.12 -13.18 -5.36
C GLU A 37 3.10 -13.73 -4.33
N ARG A 38 3.43 -15.00 -4.48
CA ARG A 38 4.49 -15.62 -3.71
C ARG A 38 5.82 -15.36 -4.42
N GLY A 39 6.74 -14.73 -3.71
CA GLY A 39 8.03 -14.38 -4.26
C GLY A 39 9.17 -14.88 -3.40
N ARG A 40 10.36 -14.50 -3.80
CA ARG A 40 11.59 -14.92 -3.12
C ARG A 40 12.45 -13.70 -2.84
N HIS A 41 12.83 -13.54 -1.56
CA HIS A 41 13.85 -12.58 -1.16
C HIS A 41 15.21 -13.21 -1.41
N ASN A 42 16.05 -12.56 -2.20
CA ASN A 42 17.32 -13.14 -2.64
C ASN A 42 18.43 -13.05 -1.60
N GLY A 43 18.13 -12.42 -0.47
CA GLY A 43 19.12 -12.23 0.57
C GLY A 43 19.66 -10.80 0.60
N SER A 44 19.96 -10.34 1.80
CA SER A 44 20.60 -9.06 2.05
C SER A 44 21.60 -9.24 3.19
N ALA A 45 22.26 -8.14 3.59
CA ALA A 45 23.25 -8.20 4.67
C ALA A 45 22.64 -8.68 6.00
N LYS A 46 21.34 -8.39 6.23
CA LYS A 46 20.67 -8.68 7.51
C LYS A 46 19.69 -9.84 7.45
N ILE A 47 19.20 -10.18 6.26
CA ILE A 47 18.16 -11.18 6.08
C ILE A 47 18.62 -12.17 5.01
N PRO A 48 18.70 -13.47 5.35
CA PRO A 48 19.07 -14.48 4.34
C PRO A 48 17.96 -14.65 3.30
N ALA A 49 18.28 -15.36 2.23
CA ALA A 49 17.28 -15.69 1.22
C ALA A 49 16.13 -16.47 1.84
N CYS A 50 14.90 -16.03 1.57
CA CYS A 50 13.70 -16.63 2.14
C CYS A 50 12.48 -16.24 1.31
N ASN A 51 11.33 -16.78 1.65
CA ASN A 51 10.09 -16.47 0.97
C ASN A 51 9.62 -15.04 1.32
N LYS A 52 8.90 -14.43 0.40
CA LYS A 52 8.22 -13.17 0.65
C LYS A 52 6.85 -13.18 -0.02
N ALA A 53 5.93 -12.43 0.54
CA ALA A 53 4.64 -12.15 -0.06
C ALA A 53 4.71 -10.78 -0.72
N ILE A 54 4.32 -10.71 -1.98
CA ILE A 54 4.20 -9.45 -2.73
C ILE A 54 2.73 -9.14 -2.81
N ILE A 55 2.30 -8.08 -2.11
CA ILE A 55 0.90 -7.69 -2.09
C ILE A 55 0.72 -6.39 -2.85
N THR A 56 -0.40 -6.28 -3.56
CA THR A 56 -0.78 -5.06 -4.26
C THR A 56 -1.96 -4.45 -3.53
N LEU A 57 -1.78 -3.21 -3.10
CA LEU A 57 -2.79 -2.43 -2.40
C LEU A 57 -3.37 -1.41 -3.36
N SER A 58 -4.70 -1.39 -3.50
CA SER A 58 -5.39 -0.42 -4.34
C SER A 58 -6.04 0.62 -3.44
N ILE A 59 -5.76 1.88 -3.73
CA ILE A 59 -6.29 3.03 -2.97
C ILE A 59 -7.07 3.91 -3.93
N ASP A 60 -8.33 4.18 -3.58
CA ASP A 60 -9.16 5.13 -4.32
C ASP A 60 -8.85 6.53 -3.81
N SER A 61 -8.22 7.34 -4.63
CA SER A 61 -7.95 8.74 -4.30
C SER A 61 -8.84 9.64 -5.14
N PRO A 62 -9.00 10.93 -4.73
CA PRO A 62 -9.77 11.88 -5.55
C PRO A 62 -9.21 12.06 -6.96
N GLN A 63 -7.94 11.75 -7.16
CA GLN A 63 -7.27 11.88 -8.45
C GLN A 63 -7.31 10.60 -9.28
N GLY A 64 -7.74 9.48 -8.69
CA GLY A 64 -7.80 8.19 -9.35
C GLY A 64 -7.34 7.04 -8.48
N VAL A 65 -7.31 5.86 -9.04
CA VAL A 65 -6.88 4.65 -8.34
C VAL A 65 -5.36 4.59 -8.33
N VAL A 66 -4.81 4.36 -7.13
CA VAL A 66 -3.36 4.22 -6.93
C VAL A 66 -3.07 2.81 -6.46
N GLU A 67 -2.13 2.14 -7.09
CA GLU A 67 -1.67 0.82 -6.67
C GLU A 67 -0.29 0.91 -6.05
N ILE A 68 -0.13 0.29 -4.88
CA ILE A 68 1.14 0.23 -4.17
C ILE A 68 1.49 -1.23 -3.95
N LYS A 69 2.69 -1.63 -4.35
CA LYS A 69 3.20 -2.97 -4.06
C LYS A 69 4.01 -2.95 -2.78
N GLU A 70 3.74 -3.90 -1.91
CA GLU A 70 4.45 -4.03 -0.64
C GLU A 70 4.98 -5.45 -0.50
N ASN A 71 6.24 -5.56 -0.07
CA ASN A 71 6.88 -6.84 0.16
C ASN A 71 6.83 -7.18 1.64
N LEU A 72 6.29 -8.34 1.97
CA LEU A 72 6.30 -8.88 3.32
C LEU A 72 7.28 -10.05 3.35
N ILE A 73 8.45 -9.82 3.90
CA ILE A 73 9.51 -10.83 3.95
C ILE A 73 9.23 -11.78 5.10
N LEU A 74 9.14 -13.09 4.79
CA LEU A 74 8.78 -14.11 5.78
C LEU A 74 10.02 -14.51 6.59
N TYR A 75 10.45 -13.58 7.43
CA TYR A 75 11.60 -13.76 8.32
C TYR A 75 11.23 -13.19 9.70
N LYS A 76 11.76 -13.82 10.75
CA LYS A 76 11.33 -13.49 12.12
C LYS A 76 11.48 -12.03 12.49
N THR A 77 12.53 -11.37 12.04
CA THR A 77 12.72 -9.94 12.35
C THR A 77 11.67 -9.04 11.66
N MET A 78 10.98 -9.55 10.65
CA MET A 78 9.94 -8.83 9.93
C MET A 78 8.53 -9.30 10.31
N GLU A 79 8.42 -10.21 11.28
CA GLU A 79 7.12 -10.76 11.70
C GLU A 79 6.17 -9.67 12.19
N TRP A 80 6.70 -8.65 12.85
CA TRP A 80 5.88 -7.53 13.33
C TRP A 80 5.12 -6.84 12.20
N LYS A 81 5.74 -6.72 11.03
CA LYS A 81 5.13 -6.08 9.87
C LYS A 81 4.04 -6.97 9.27
N ILE A 82 4.30 -8.28 9.20
CA ILE A 82 3.31 -9.26 8.75
C ILE A 82 2.09 -9.25 9.68
N SER A 83 2.33 -9.25 10.99
CA SER A 83 1.27 -9.14 11.99
C SER A 83 0.46 -7.87 11.81
N ALA A 84 1.14 -6.74 11.62
CA ALA A 84 0.47 -5.46 11.41
C ALA A 84 -0.41 -5.47 10.16
N PHE A 85 0.06 -6.10 9.09
CA PHE A 85 -0.72 -6.26 7.87
C PHE A 85 -2.00 -7.06 8.12
N PHE A 86 -1.90 -8.22 8.77
CA PHE A 86 -3.08 -9.04 9.07
C PHE A 86 -4.03 -8.33 10.04
N ARG A 87 -3.50 -7.58 11.01
CA ARG A 87 -4.35 -6.79 11.90
C ARG A 87 -5.10 -5.69 11.14
N SER A 88 -4.47 -5.07 10.16
CA SER A 88 -5.12 -4.02 9.36
C SER A 88 -6.30 -4.55 8.56
N LEU A 89 -6.25 -5.82 8.18
CA LEU A 89 -7.34 -6.48 7.45
C LEU A 89 -8.43 -7.03 8.38
N GLY A 90 -8.24 -6.92 9.70
CA GLY A 90 -9.18 -7.51 10.66
C GLY A 90 -9.06 -9.02 10.81
N LEU A 91 -8.00 -9.62 10.26
CA LEU A 91 -7.80 -11.08 10.30
C LEU A 91 -7.02 -11.52 11.53
N LYS A 92 -6.47 -10.59 12.29
CA LYS A 92 -5.68 -10.88 13.48
C LYS A 92 -5.93 -9.82 14.54
N LYS A 93 -5.96 -10.21 15.79
CA LYS A 93 -5.99 -9.29 16.93
C LYS A 93 -4.60 -9.20 17.55
N HIS A 94 -4.36 -8.13 18.30
CA HIS A 94 -3.11 -7.98 19.04
C HIS A 94 -2.90 -9.16 19.98
N GLY A 95 -1.71 -9.72 19.95
CA GLY A 95 -1.36 -10.85 20.82
C GLY A 95 -1.92 -12.18 20.39
N GLU A 96 -2.76 -12.23 19.38
CA GLU A 96 -3.33 -13.47 18.88
C GLU A 96 -2.27 -14.25 18.09
N ARG A 97 -2.26 -15.57 18.30
CA ARG A 97 -1.47 -16.45 17.44
C ARG A 97 -2.31 -16.81 16.22
N LEU A 98 -1.77 -16.53 15.05
CA LEU A 98 -2.46 -16.76 13.79
C LEU A 98 -1.54 -17.49 12.83
N THR A 99 -2.06 -18.56 12.24
CA THR A 99 -1.42 -19.14 11.06
C THR A 99 -1.73 -18.23 9.89
N MET A 100 -0.68 -17.80 9.16
CA MET A 100 -0.85 -16.90 8.03
C MET A 100 -1.84 -17.48 7.02
N ASP A 101 -2.93 -16.77 6.78
CA ASP A 101 -4.00 -17.21 5.89
C ASP A 101 -4.01 -16.31 4.65
N TRP A 102 -3.14 -16.62 3.72
CA TRP A 102 -3.01 -15.82 2.50
C TRP A 102 -4.19 -15.97 1.56
N ASP A 103 -4.99 -17.03 1.72
CA ASP A 103 -6.18 -17.26 0.89
C ASP A 103 -7.26 -16.22 1.15
N HIS A 104 -7.29 -15.63 2.34
CA HIS A 104 -8.28 -14.62 2.70
C HIS A 104 -7.76 -13.19 2.55
N VAL A 105 -6.52 -13.03 2.11
CA VAL A 105 -5.91 -11.70 1.95
C VAL A 105 -6.44 -11.00 0.72
N LEU A 106 -6.57 -11.72 -0.40
CA LEU A 106 -7.03 -11.14 -1.65
C LEU A 106 -8.49 -10.66 -1.52
N GLY A 107 -8.74 -9.41 -1.87
CA GLY A 107 -10.06 -8.80 -1.72
C GLY A 107 -10.34 -8.21 -0.36
N ALA A 108 -9.47 -8.43 0.62
CA ALA A 108 -9.64 -7.85 1.95
C ALA A 108 -9.31 -6.36 1.93
N ALA A 109 -9.98 -5.61 2.82
CA ALA A 109 -9.77 -4.17 2.94
C ALA A 109 -9.10 -3.85 4.27
N GLY A 110 -8.25 -2.84 4.25
CA GLY A 110 -7.55 -2.38 5.44
C GLY A 110 -7.23 -0.90 5.34
N ARG A 111 -6.37 -0.45 6.24
CA ARG A 111 -5.96 0.95 6.29
C ARG A 111 -4.47 1.03 6.57
N ALA A 112 -3.81 2.01 5.94
CA ALA A 112 -2.38 2.19 6.12
C ALA A 112 -2.03 3.67 6.06
N HIS A 113 -0.95 4.02 6.76
CA HIS A 113 -0.36 5.35 6.65
C HIS A 113 0.60 5.34 5.47
N ILE A 114 0.34 6.20 4.49
CA ILE A 114 1.12 6.26 3.26
C ILE A 114 2.07 7.46 3.35
N VAL A 115 3.31 7.21 2.98
CA VAL A 115 4.36 8.22 2.97
C VAL A 115 4.94 8.35 1.56
N GLN A 116 5.61 9.45 1.33
CA GLN A 116 6.34 9.68 0.08
C GLN A 116 7.80 9.30 0.29
N ARG A 117 8.29 8.39 -0.53
CA ARG A 117 9.69 7.96 -0.47
C ARG A 117 10.44 8.57 -1.65
N GLU A 118 11.54 9.24 -1.36
CA GLU A 118 12.42 9.77 -2.39
C GLU A 118 13.41 8.70 -2.86
N TYR A 119 13.65 8.67 -4.14
CA TYR A 119 14.64 7.76 -4.72
C TYR A 119 15.23 8.40 -5.99
N ILE A 120 16.35 7.85 -6.43
CA ILE A 120 17.00 8.29 -7.66
C ILE A 120 16.59 7.33 -8.76
N GLY A 121 15.98 7.87 -9.83
CA GLY A 121 15.57 7.07 -10.97
C GLY A 121 16.75 6.69 -11.84
N ASN A 122 16.50 5.82 -12.82
CA ASN A 122 17.53 5.34 -13.74
C ASN A 122 18.15 6.47 -14.57
N ASP A 123 17.44 7.57 -14.73
CA ASP A 123 17.92 8.76 -15.45
C ASP A 123 18.70 9.73 -14.56
N GLY A 124 18.94 9.38 -13.29
CA GLY A 124 19.67 10.20 -12.34
C GLY A 124 18.86 11.31 -11.69
N THR A 125 17.56 11.42 -11.99
CA THR A 125 16.71 12.45 -11.39
C THR A 125 16.12 11.98 -10.07
N ASN A 126 15.85 12.93 -9.17
CA ASN A 126 15.14 12.64 -7.92
C ASN A 126 13.66 12.40 -8.22
N LYS A 127 13.16 11.27 -7.74
CA LYS A 127 11.76 10.89 -7.90
C LYS A 127 11.15 10.56 -6.55
N LYS A 128 9.82 10.59 -6.50
CA LYS A 128 9.08 10.22 -5.30
C LYS A 128 8.14 9.08 -5.63
N ALA A 129 7.96 8.19 -4.67
CA ALA A 129 7.05 7.06 -4.79
C ALA A 129 6.14 7.00 -3.57
N ASN A 130 4.95 6.46 -3.77
CA ASN A 130 4.04 6.14 -2.67
C ASN A 130 4.55 4.88 -1.96
N ASN A 131 4.58 4.94 -0.64
CA ASN A 131 5.10 3.83 0.15
C ASN A 131 4.27 3.66 1.42
N VAL A 132 4.14 2.42 1.87
CA VAL A 132 3.49 2.17 3.15
C VAL A 132 4.46 2.53 4.27
N GLY A 133 4.08 3.49 5.10
CA GLY A 133 4.84 3.81 6.31
C GLY A 133 4.58 2.79 7.40
N TYR A 134 3.31 2.51 7.67
CA TYR A 134 2.88 1.46 8.60
C TYR A 134 1.42 1.09 8.32
N PHE A 135 1.04 -0.11 8.73
CA PHE A 135 -0.35 -0.57 8.67
C PHE A 135 -1.08 -0.14 9.93
N ILE A 136 -2.34 0.23 9.77
CA ILE A 136 -3.20 0.68 10.87
C ILE A 136 -4.13 -0.46 11.25
N ASP A 137 -4.23 -0.74 12.55
CA ASP A 137 -5.06 -1.83 13.04
C ASP A 137 -6.52 -1.63 12.62
N TYR A 138 -7.15 -2.74 12.21
CA TYR A 138 -8.56 -2.73 11.85
C TYR A 138 -9.41 -2.28 13.03
N LEU A 139 -10.34 -1.39 12.73
CA LEU A 139 -11.29 -0.90 13.72
C LEU A 139 -12.69 -1.08 13.12
N PRO A 140 -13.56 -1.89 13.78
CA PRO A 140 -14.93 -2.06 13.29
C PRO A 140 -15.66 -0.71 13.21
N PRO A 141 -16.59 -0.54 12.27
CA PRO A 141 -17.30 0.73 12.11
C PRO A 141 -17.93 1.26 13.40
N GLU A 142 -18.41 0.39 14.25
CA GLU A 142 -18.99 0.75 15.55
C GLU A 142 -17.98 1.44 16.44
N LYS A 143 -16.76 0.90 16.51
CA LYS A 143 -15.68 1.50 17.31
C LYS A 143 -15.10 2.74 16.68
N ARG A 144 -15.16 2.87 15.36
CA ARG A 144 -14.76 4.10 14.67
C ARG A 144 -15.65 5.26 15.07
N ALA A 145 -16.94 5.02 15.16
CA ALA A 145 -17.90 6.05 15.61
C ALA A 145 -17.60 6.49 17.04
N ASP A 146 -17.32 5.54 17.92
CA ASP A 146 -16.98 5.85 19.32
C ASP A 146 -15.72 6.71 19.43
N LEU A 147 -14.70 6.41 18.59
CA LEU A 147 -13.48 7.21 18.58
C LEU A 147 -13.71 8.62 18.07
N LEU A 148 -14.57 8.78 17.07
CA LEU A 148 -14.91 10.10 16.54
C LEU A 148 -15.65 10.93 17.59
N ASP A 149 -16.56 10.31 18.34
CA ASP A 149 -17.26 10.98 19.44
C ASP A 149 -16.29 11.40 20.53
N GLN A 150 -15.32 10.55 20.86
CA GLN A 150 -14.30 10.88 21.84
C GLN A 150 -13.40 12.02 21.38
N GLN A 151 -13.06 12.07 20.11
CA GLN A 151 -12.27 13.15 19.56
C GLN A 151 -13.00 14.48 19.62
N ASP A 152 -14.30 14.47 19.36
CA ASP A 152 -15.13 15.67 19.46
C ASP A 152 -15.18 16.18 20.89
N ASP A 153 -15.23 15.27 21.87
CA ASP A 153 -15.23 15.65 23.30
C ASP A 153 -13.88 16.17 23.75
N ASP A 154 -12.79 15.74 23.12
CA ASP A 154 -11.43 16.12 23.49
C ASP A 154 -10.98 17.43 22.84
N ILE A 155 -11.75 18.00 21.93
CA ILE A 155 -11.39 19.27 21.31
C ILE A 155 -11.84 20.41 22.24
N PRO A 156 -10.88 21.13 22.85
CA PRO A 156 -11.24 22.28 23.68
C PRO A 156 -11.60 23.46 22.80
N PHE A 157 -12.80 23.87 22.89
CA PHE A 157 -13.25 25.09 22.21
C PHE A 157 -13.31 26.25 23.19
#